data_c9f8ed7b5fe4e93029e94e2860dd6a32
#
_entry.id   c9f8ed7b5fe4e93029e94e2860dd6a32
#
_cell.length_a   1.000
_cell.length_b   1.000
_cell.length_c   1.000
_cell.angle_alpha   90.00
_cell.angle_beta   90.00
_cell.angle_gamma   90.00
#
_symmetry.space_group_name_H-M   'P 1'
#
loop_
_entity.id
_entity.type
_entity.pdbx_description
1 polymer ?
#
loop_
_entity_poly.entity_id
_entity_poly.type
_entity_poly.pdbx_seq_one_letter_code
_entity_poly.pdbx_strand_id
1 'polypeptide(L)'
;MKNSVKAEIYSILERDFILEKPKDKNLAHYATPLAFSLAKELKKSPMLIAEEIANKFKNSKLFDAISINGYLNFKLKGEFLDDLATKALKLDNAFGTNISNKESIFIEYISANPTGPLHIGHVRGAVYGDTLARIARHIGKDVFTEYYINDAGNQIDLLGVSISLFAREVLFGENVQYPEKYYRGEYIEDIARLALDKFGKEIFYDESRNLELAEFGKDEVLKVIKKDLSDVGIFIESWASEKALYDGLELTIKKLENSGEMYEKDGTIYIASTKLGDDNDRVVVRNDGRPTYLAGDIVYHNAKFEKNFDHYINIWGADHHGYIARLKAAIHFLGYDENRLEVILMQMVSLLKEGKPFKMSKRAGTSVLMSDILSEIGSDALRFIFISKANTSSLEFDIDELKKQDSSNPIFYINYAHARINQIFAKAKKSPSDVINADLSSLDENAKNLLFEALLLPEVLEDAFSSRSLHKLPDYLKTLSASFHKFYNENRVVGASNENEYLKLFSVVALSIKVALNLMGIKAKEKMEH
;
A
#
# COMPACT_ATOMS: atom_id res chain seq x y z
N MET A 1 4.46 3.86 -22.34
CA MET A 1 5.38 3.10 -23.23
C MET A 1 4.70 1.84 -23.74
N LYS A 2 4.41 0.84 -22.93
CA LYS A 2 3.71 -0.41 -23.31
C LYS A 2 2.39 -0.15 -24.03
N ASN A 3 1.58 0.76 -23.56
CA ASN A 3 0.28 1.09 -24.14
C ASN A 3 0.41 1.69 -25.55
N SER A 4 1.43 2.51 -25.82
CA SER A 4 1.68 3.04 -27.17
C SER A 4 2.07 1.95 -28.15
N VAL A 5 2.95 1.04 -27.73
CA VAL A 5 3.36 -0.14 -28.51
C VAL A 5 2.15 -1.05 -28.77
N LYS A 6 1.36 -1.32 -27.73
CA LYS A 6 0.16 -2.15 -27.84
C LYS A 6 -0.88 -1.54 -28.78
N ALA A 7 -1.09 -0.22 -28.71
CA ALA A 7 -2.03 0.49 -29.57
C ALA A 7 -1.61 0.43 -31.05
N GLU A 8 -0.32 0.62 -31.36
CA GLU A 8 0.16 0.53 -32.74
C GLU A 8 0.03 -0.89 -33.29
N ILE A 9 0.37 -1.90 -32.49
CA ILE A 9 0.22 -3.30 -32.88
C ILE A 9 -1.26 -3.62 -33.13
N TYR A 10 -2.15 -3.21 -32.22
CA TYR A 10 -3.59 -3.43 -32.35
C TYR A 10 -4.17 -2.74 -33.60
N SER A 11 -3.73 -1.53 -33.91
CA SER A 11 -4.22 -0.77 -35.08
C SER A 11 -3.97 -1.47 -36.42
N ILE A 12 -2.96 -2.36 -36.47
CA ILE A 12 -2.59 -3.10 -37.69
C ILE A 12 -3.15 -4.52 -37.69
N LEU A 13 -3.24 -5.14 -36.51
CA LEU A 13 -3.66 -6.54 -36.37
C LEU A 13 -5.16 -6.70 -36.08
N GLU A 14 -5.80 -5.66 -35.51
CA GLU A 14 -7.20 -5.62 -35.09
C GLU A 14 -7.60 -6.82 -34.22
N ARG A 15 -6.66 -7.28 -33.38
CA ARG A 15 -6.82 -8.47 -32.50
C ARG A 15 -6.19 -8.22 -31.14
N ASP A 16 -6.81 -8.81 -30.12
CA ASP A 16 -6.25 -8.85 -28.79
C ASP A 16 -5.04 -9.79 -28.72
N PHE A 17 -4.05 -9.37 -27.94
CA PHE A 17 -2.83 -10.13 -27.74
C PHE A 17 -2.20 -9.76 -26.39
N ILE A 18 -1.35 -10.68 -25.91
CA ILE A 18 -0.54 -10.43 -24.71
C ILE A 18 0.80 -9.84 -25.14
N LEU A 19 1.19 -8.73 -24.49
CA LEU A 19 2.49 -8.13 -24.63
C LEU A 19 3.25 -8.32 -23.32
N GLU A 20 4.34 -9.06 -23.37
CA GLU A 20 5.17 -9.43 -22.23
C GLU A 20 6.62 -8.97 -22.39
N LYS A 21 7.40 -9.04 -21.33
CA LYS A 21 8.85 -8.78 -21.40
C LYS A 21 9.55 -10.07 -21.80
N PRO A 22 10.46 -10.03 -22.81
CA PRO A 22 11.22 -11.22 -23.19
C PRO A 22 12.17 -11.63 -22.06
N LYS A 23 12.53 -12.92 -22.02
CA LYS A 23 13.49 -13.47 -21.06
C LYS A 23 14.87 -12.84 -21.22
N ASP A 24 15.31 -12.65 -22.47
CA ASP A 24 16.55 -11.94 -22.79
C ASP A 24 16.28 -10.47 -23.06
N LYS A 25 16.69 -9.62 -22.12
CA LYS A 25 16.53 -8.15 -22.19
C LYS A 25 17.34 -7.51 -23.34
N ASN A 26 18.41 -8.15 -23.79
CA ASN A 26 19.21 -7.63 -24.89
C ASN A 26 18.55 -7.87 -26.25
N LEU A 27 17.63 -8.82 -26.32
CA LEU A 27 16.95 -9.19 -27.55
C LEU A 27 15.90 -8.16 -27.95
N ALA A 28 15.05 -7.78 -27.01
CA ALA A 28 13.96 -6.83 -27.22
C ALA A 28 13.42 -6.30 -25.89
N HIS A 29 12.59 -5.26 -25.97
CA HIS A 29 11.93 -4.67 -24.81
C HIS A 29 10.58 -5.33 -24.51
N TYR A 30 9.86 -5.73 -25.56
CA TYR A 30 8.59 -6.47 -25.47
C TYR A 30 8.55 -7.63 -26.44
N ALA A 31 7.70 -8.63 -26.13
CA ALA A 31 7.46 -9.77 -26.99
C ALA A 31 6.00 -10.22 -26.91
N THR A 32 5.53 -10.94 -27.94
CA THR A 32 4.24 -11.61 -27.92
C THR A 32 4.28 -12.99 -28.55
N PRO A 33 3.63 -14.00 -27.94
CA PRO A 33 3.47 -15.33 -28.54
C PRO A 33 2.30 -15.41 -29.53
N LEU A 34 1.77 -14.28 -30.02
CA LEU A 34 0.56 -14.21 -30.84
C LEU A 34 0.58 -15.16 -32.05
N ALA A 35 1.73 -15.34 -32.69
CA ALA A 35 1.85 -16.20 -33.86
C ALA A 35 1.51 -17.68 -33.56
N PHE A 36 1.78 -18.17 -32.33
CA PHE A 36 1.41 -19.53 -31.91
C PHE A 36 -0.10 -19.69 -31.81
N SER A 37 -0.81 -18.67 -31.30
CA SER A 37 -2.27 -18.72 -31.21
C SER A 37 -2.94 -18.69 -32.59
N LEU A 38 -2.33 -18.06 -33.58
CA LEU A 38 -2.81 -17.94 -34.94
C LEU A 38 -2.48 -19.15 -35.83
N ALA A 39 -1.53 -19.98 -35.43
CA ALA A 39 -1.02 -21.09 -36.25
C ALA A 39 -2.12 -22.06 -36.70
N LYS A 40 -3.03 -22.40 -35.80
CA LYS A 40 -4.14 -23.32 -36.08
C LYS A 40 -5.19 -22.70 -37.01
N GLU A 41 -5.50 -21.44 -36.82
CA GLU A 41 -6.47 -20.68 -37.61
C GLU A 41 -5.94 -20.47 -39.05
N LEU A 42 -4.70 -20.01 -39.15
CA LEU A 42 -4.08 -19.68 -40.45
C LEU A 42 -3.48 -20.88 -41.18
N LYS A 43 -3.42 -22.06 -40.52
CA LYS A 43 -2.80 -23.30 -41.06
C LYS A 43 -1.37 -23.07 -41.56
N LYS A 44 -0.61 -22.23 -40.85
CA LYS A 44 0.80 -21.88 -41.13
C LYS A 44 1.65 -22.13 -39.89
N SER A 45 2.95 -22.28 -40.10
CA SER A 45 3.87 -22.37 -38.96
C SER A 45 3.93 -21.04 -38.19
N PRO A 46 4.08 -21.04 -36.86
CA PRO A 46 4.24 -19.82 -36.07
C PRO A 46 5.40 -18.94 -36.53
N MET A 47 6.49 -19.53 -37.02
CA MET A 47 7.65 -18.81 -37.53
C MET A 47 7.31 -17.96 -38.75
N LEU A 48 6.58 -18.53 -39.73
CA LEU A 48 6.13 -17.81 -40.93
C LEU A 48 5.15 -16.70 -40.57
N ILE A 49 4.20 -16.98 -39.69
CA ILE A 49 3.21 -16.01 -39.21
C ILE A 49 3.91 -14.82 -38.53
N ALA A 50 4.86 -15.11 -37.63
CA ALA A 50 5.61 -14.05 -36.93
C ALA A 50 6.43 -13.20 -37.90
N GLU A 51 7.02 -13.79 -38.95
CA GLU A 51 7.77 -13.05 -39.97
C GLU A 51 6.82 -12.19 -40.82
N GLU A 52 5.68 -12.71 -41.27
CA GLU A 52 4.66 -11.96 -42.01
C GLU A 52 4.14 -10.78 -41.20
N ILE A 53 3.90 -10.97 -39.88
CA ILE A 53 3.46 -9.91 -38.99
C ILE A 53 4.55 -8.87 -38.75
N ALA A 54 5.80 -9.31 -38.48
CA ALA A 54 6.93 -8.39 -38.29
C ALA A 54 7.11 -7.46 -39.49
N ASN A 55 6.92 -7.99 -40.70
CA ASN A 55 7.05 -7.22 -41.94
C ASN A 55 6.00 -6.08 -42.05
N LYS A 56 4.85 -6.19 -41.40
CA LYS A 56 3.82 -5.13 -41.37
C LYS A 56 4.28 -3.89 -40.58
N PHE A 57 5.26 -4.04 -39.70
CA PHE A 57 5.76 -2.98 -38.83
C PHE A 57 7.08 -2.36 -39.29
N LYS A 58 7.55 -2.62 -40.53
CA LYS A 58 8.83 -2.08 -41.06
C LYS A 58 8.94 -0.55 -40.98
N ASN A 59 7.82 0.15 -41.03
CA ASN A 59 7.77 1.61 -41.00
C ASN A 59 7.34 2.18 -39.63
N SER A 60 7.29 1.35 -38.58
CA SER A 60 7.00 1.84 -37.22
C SER A 60 8.04 2.87 -36.79
N LYS A 61 7.59 3.95 -36.20
CA LYS A 61 8.45 4.96 -35.55
C LYS A 61 8.76 4.62 -34.10
N LEU A 62 8.04 3.65 -33.52
CA LEU A 62 8.17 3.31 -32.10
C LEU A 62 9.19 2.19 -31.88
N PHE A 63 9.22 1.18 -32.77
CA PHE A 63 10.01 -0.03 -32.57
C PHE A 63 10.41 -0.71 -33.88
N ASP A 64 11.40 -1.58 -33.79
CA ASP A 64 11.72 -2.59 -34.78
C ASP A 64 11.10 -3.92 -34.35
N ALA A 65 10.37 -4.58 -35.26
CA ALA A 65 9.76 -5.87 -35.02
C ALA A 65 10.60 -7.00 -35.63
N ILE A 66 10.93 -8.01 -34.84
CA ILE A 66 11.78 -9.12 -35.23
C ILE A 66 11.07 -10.44 -34.86
N SER A 67 11.06 -11.39 -35.80
CA SER A 67 10.58 -12.76 -35.55
C SER A 67 11.74 -13.64 -35.08
N ILE A 68 11.60 -14.27 -33.90
CA ILE A 68 12.58 -15.23 -33.37
C ILE A 68 11.83 -16.42 -32.79
N ASN A 69 12.04 -17.60 -33.37
CA ASN A 69 11.43 -18.85 -32.92
C ASN A 69 9.90 -18.80 -32.80
N GLY A 70 9.22 -18.05 -33.67
CA GLY A 70 7.76 -17.89 -33.64
C GLY A 70 7.25 -16.82 -32.67
N TYR A 71 8.12 -16.17 -31.91
CA TYR A 71 7.80 -14.97 -31.13
C TYR A 71 8.00 -13.72 -31.96
N LEU A 72 7.10 -12.76 -31.79
CA LEU A 72 7.31 -11.39 -32.24
C LEU A 72 7.98 -10.60 -31.13
N ASN A 73 9.11 -10.03 -31.41
CA ASN A 73 9.93 -9.24 -30.50
C ASN A 73 9.97 -7.79 -30.98
N PHE A 74 9.76 -6.85 -30.07
CA PHE A 74 9.70 -5.42 -30.34
C PHE A 74 10.82 -4.70 -29.60
N LYS A 75 11.78 -4.15 -30.36
CA LYS A 75 12.89 -3.36 -29.85
C LYS A 75 12.58 -1.89 -30.06
N LEU A 76 12.42 -1.13 -28.97
CA LEU A 76 12.07 0.29 -29.02
C LEU A 76 13.20 1.10 -29.67
N LYS A 77 12.83 2.03 -30.54
CA LYS A 77 13.76 2.93 -31.20
C LYS A 77 14.29 4.00 -30.26
N GLY A 78 15.54 4.42 -30.47
CA GLY A 78 16.19 5.43 -29.64
C GLY A 78 15.44 6.75 -29.62
N GLU A 79 14.90 7.19 -30.76
CA GLU A 79 14.11 8.41 -30.89
C GLU A 79 12.83 8.35 -30.05
N PHE A 80 12.16 7.19 -30.02
CA PHE A 80 10.97 7.01 -29.19
C PHE A 80 11.31 7.02 -27.70
N LEU A 81 12.41 6.39 -27.30
CA LEU A 81 12.89 6.42 -25.91
C LEU A 81 13.30 7.85 -25.50
N ASP A 82 13.94 8.61 -26.37
CA ASP A 82 14.30 10.02 -26.10
C ASP A 82 13.07 10.92 -25.93
N ASP A 83 12.07 10.76 -26.80
CA ASP A 83 10.76 11.44 -26.66
C ASP A 83 10.11 11.15 -25.31
N LEU A 84 10.11 9.89 -24.88
CA LEU A 84 9.55 9.48 -23.61
C LEU A 84 10.35 10.04 -22.43
N ALA A 85 11.68 10.05 -22.52
CA ALA A 85 12.57 10.64 -21.51
C ALA A 85 12.29 12.14 -21.34
N THR A 86 12.19 12.87 -22.45
CA THR A 86 11.89 14.30 -22.44
C THR A 86 10.50 14.58 -21.84
N LYS A 87 9.48 13.78 -22.18
CA LYS A 87 8.14 13.89 -21.58
C LYS A 87 8.17 13.59 -20.10
N ALA A 88 8.86 12.54 -19.67
CA ALA A 88 9.00 12.20 -18.25
C ALA A 88 9.60 13.35 -17.43
N LEU A 89 10.71 13.92 -17.92
CA LEU A 89 11.37 15.04 -17.26
C LEU A 89 10.51 16.31 -17.19
N LYS A 90 9.68 16.58 -18.23
CA LYS A 90 8.72 17.69 -18.21
C LYS A 90 7.57 17.47 -17.25
N LEU A 91 7.15 16.23 -17.01
CA LEU A 91 6.12 15.89 -16.04
C LEU A 91 6.64 15.97 -14.59
N ASP A 92 7.94 15.85 -14.40
CA ASP A 92 8.58 15.84 -13.07
C ASP A 92 7.83 14.92 -12.08
N ASN A 93 7.41 15.42 -10.95
CA ASN A 93 6.70 14.65 -9.92
C ASN A 93 5.39 13.99 -10.41
N ALA A 94 4.83 14.45 -11.52
CA ALA A 94 3.68 13.81 -12.16
C ALA A 94 4.06 12.67 -13.12
N PHE A 95 5.33 12.32 -13.25
CA PHE A 95 5.74 11.19 -14.08
C PHE A 95 5.09 9.89 -13.62
N GLY A 96 4.43 9.19 -14.51
CA GLY A 96 3.68 7.96 -14.22
C GLY A 96 2.19 8.18 -14.00
N THR A 97 1.68 9.41 -14.03
CA THR A 97 0.24 9.67 -13.93
C THR A 97 -0.52 9.16 -15.16
N ASN A 98 -1.72 8.64 -14.94
CA ASN A 98 -2.64 8.24 -15.99
C ASN A 98 -4.05 8.72 -15.63
N ILE A 99 -4.50 9.82 -16.21
CA ILE A 99 -5.78 10.45 -15.90
C ILE A 99 -6.97 9.93 -16.73
N SER A 100 -6.76 8.94 -17.58
CA SER A 100 -7.79 8.47 -18.53
C SER A 100 -8.88 7.61 -17.90
N ASN A 101 -8.66 7.07 -16.70
CA ASN A 101 -9.62 6.21 -15.99
C ASN A 101 -9.84 6.74 -14.57
N LYS A 102 -10.81 7.63 -14.42
CA LYS A 102 -11.25 8.16 -13.13
C LYS A 102 -12.22 7.18 -12.50
N GLU A 103 -11.74 6.40 -11.56
CA GLU A 103 -12.52 5.54 -10.69
C GLU A 103 -12.44 6.09 -9.28
N SER A 104 -13.56 6.12 -8.57
CA SER A 104 -13.60 6.53 -7.17
C SER A 104 -13.39 5.31 -6.27
N ILE A 105 -12.46 5.41 -5.34
CA ILE A 105 -12.04 4.30 -4.49
C ILE A 105 -12.09 4.72 -3.02
N PHE A 106 -12.80 3.93 -2.23
CA PHE A 106 -12.84 4.07 -0.78
C PHE A 106 -11.90 3.02 -0.16
N ILE A 107 -10.91 3.46 0.64
CA ILE A 107 -9.96 2.56 1.30
C ILE A 107 -10.08 2.70 2.80
N GLU A 108 -10.49 1.60 3.47
CA GLU A 108 -10.44 1.46 4.92
C GLU A 108 -9.21 0.65 5.30
N TYR A 109 -8.41 1.17 6.22
CA TYR A 109 -7.23 0.45 6.70
C TYR A 109 -6.85 0.82 8.13
N ILE A 110 -6.10 -0.04 8.79
CA ILE A 110 -5.70 -0.04 10.19
C ILE A 110 -6.88 -0.45 11.08
N SER A 111 -7.82 0.46 11.33
CA SER A 111 -9.05 0.25 12.13
C SER A 111 -8.81 -0.52 13.43
N ALA A 112 -7.70 -0.17 14.13
CA ALA A 112 -7.34 -0.77 15.40
C ALA A 112 -8.26 -0.28 16.52
N ASN A 113 -8.47 -1.13 17.53
CA ASN A 113 -9.26 -0.76 18.70
C ASN A 113 -8.62 0.44 19.43
N PRO A 114 -9.40 1.44 19.85
CA PRO A 114 -8.88 2.63 20.51
C PRO A 114 -8.62 2.39 22.01
N THR A 115 -8.02 1.25 22.33
CA THR A 115 -7.73 0.82 23.72
C THR A 115 -6.23 0.73 24.01
N GLY A 116 -5.40 1.00 23.00
CA GLY A 116 -3.94 1.05 23.13
C GLY A 116 -3.26 1.56 21.87
N PRO A 117 -1.95 1.85 21.96
CA PRO A 117 -1.13 2.28 20.82
C PRO A 117 -1.08 1.24 19.71
N LEU A 118 -0.68 1.68 18.50
CA LEU A 118 -0.46 0.78 17.38
C LEU A 118 0.72 -0.16 17.65
N HIS A 119 0.53 -1.42 17.34
CA HIS A 119 1.57 -2.44 17.43
C HIS A 119 1.93 -3.00 16.04
N ILE A 120 3.00 -3.79 15.97
CA ILE A 120 3.54 -4.34 14.71
C ILE A 120 2.49 -4.97 13.78
N GLY A 121 1.47 -5.62 14.33
CA GLY A 121 0.37 -6.20 13.55
C GLY A 121 -0.43 -5.17 12.75
N HIS A 122 -0.50 -3.92 13.22
CA HIS A 122 -1.18 -2.82 12.53
C HIS A 122 -0.29 -2.11 11.50
N VAL A 123 1.03 -2.07 11.75
CA VAL A 123 2.00 -1.29 10.94
C VAL A 123 1.99 -1.71 9.48
N ARG A 124 1.92 -3.02 9.22
CA ARG A 124 1.92 -3.54 7.85
C ARG A 124 0.71 -3.05 7.06
N GLY A 125 -0.48 -3.17 7.65
CA GLY A 125 -1.71 -2.68 7.05
C GLY A 125 -1.71 -1.15 6.87
N ALA A 126 -1.14 -0.41 7.84
CA ALA A 126 -1.01 1.04 7.77
C ALA A 126 -0.13 1.50 6.59
N VAL A 127 1.07 0.94 6.48
CA VAL A 127 2.01 1.30 5.41
C VAL A 127 1.51 0.83 4.04
N TYR A 128 0.93 -0.37 3.96
CA TYR A 128 0.35 -0.89 2.73
C TYR A 128 -0.83 -0.03 2.26
N GLY A 129 -1.77 0.29 3.15
CA GLY A 129 -2.96 1.09 2.82
C GLY A 129 -2.60 2.50 2.34
N ASP A 130 -1.70 3.17 3.03
CA ASP A 130 -1.22 4.50 2.64
C ASP A 130 -0.46 4.46 1.29
N THR A 131 0.39 3.46 1.08
CA THR A 131 1.11 3.30 -0.19
C THR A 131 0.15 3.01 -1.34
N LEU A 132 -0.84 2.14 -1.13
CA LEU A 132 -1.89 1.86 -2.12
C LEU A 132 -2.66 3.13 -2.48
N ALA A 133 -3.06 3.92 -1.48
CA ALA A 133 -3.77 5.19 -1.68
C ALA A 133 -2.92 6.20 -2.48
N ARG A 134 -1.62 6.32 -2.16
CA ARG A 134 -0.69 7.21 -2.88
C ARG A 134 -0.53 6.79 -4.34
N ILE A 135 -0.31 5.51 -4.61
CA ILE A 135 -0.21 4.98 -5.98
C ILE A 135 -1.51 5.21 -6.73
N ALA A 136 -2.66 4.88 -6.13
CA ALA A 136 -3.96 5.05 -6.75
C ALA A 136 -4.23 6.52 -7.14
N ARG A 137 -3.97 7.47 -6.24
CA ARG A 137 -4.08 8.92 -6.54
C ARG A 137 -3.13 9.33 -7.67
N HIS A 138 -1.90 8.85 -7.63
CA HIS A 138 -0.88 9.20 -8.64
C HIS A 138 -1.28 8.72 -10.03
N ILE A 139 -1.88 7.52 -10.16
CA ILE A 139 -2.38 7.00 -11.43
C ILE A 139 -3.77 7.51 -11.80
N GLY A 140 -4.27 8.55 -11.10
CA GLY A 140 -5.47 9.29 -11.50
C GLY A 140 -6.78 8.82 -10.88
N LYS A 141 -6.76 7.95 -9.87
CA LYS A 141 -7.97 7.53 -9.13
C LYS A 141 -8.38 8.61 -8.12
N ASP A 142 -9.69 8.73 -7.91
CA ASP A 142 -10.25 9.54 -6.83
C ASP A 142 -10.35 8.70 -5.56
N VAL A 143 -9.47 8.96 -4.59
CA VAL A 143 -9.28 8.09 -3.41
C VAL A 143 -9.69 8.81 -2.15
N PHE A 144 -10.58 8.16 -1.40
CA PHE A 144 -10.97 8.53 -0.04
C PHE A 144 -10.47 7.48 0.95
N THR A 145 -9.92 7.93 2.08
CA THR A 145 -9.37 7.05 3.11
C THR A 145 -10.09 7.22 4.43
N GLU A 146 -10.39 6.11 5.09
CA GLU A 146 -11.10 6.11 6.36
C GLU A 146 -10.50 5.11 7.36
N TYR A 147 -10.47 5.52 8.63
CA TYR A 147 -10.19 4.69 9.78
C TYR A 147 -11.49 4.44 10.53
N TYR A 148 -11.85 3.19 10.75
CA TYR A 148 -12.99 2.82 11.56
C TYR A 148 -12.60 2.71 13.03
N ILE A 149 -13.22 3.51 13.88
CA ILE A 149 -13.00 3.51 15.32
C ILE A 149 -14.01 2.57 15.96
N ASN A 150 -13.55 1.44 16.44
CA ASN A 150 -14.36 0.49 17.18
C ASN A 150 -14.49 0.96 18.65
N ASP A 151 -15.31 1.98 18.87
CA ASP A 151 -15.51 2.65 20.16
C ASP A 151 -16.85 2.29 20.84
N ALA A 152 -17.48 1.22 20.38
CA ALA A 152 -18.65 0.62 21.03
C ALA A 152 -18.29 -0.71 21.72
N GLY A 153 -18.97 -1.00 22.82
CA GLY A 153 -18.86 -2.28 23.51
C GLY A 153 -17.94 -2.30 24.74
N ASN A 154 -17.88 -3.46 25.37
CA ASN A 154 -17.27 -3.67 26.69
C ASN A 154 -15.77 -3.33 26.76
N GLN A 155 -15.07 -3.29 25.64
CA GLN A 155 -13.64 -2.94 25.59
C GLN A 155 -13.36 -1.50 26.04
N ILE A 156 -14.28 -0.57 25.76
CA ILE A 156 -14.15 0.83 26.19
C ILE A 156 -14.39 0.94 27.69
N ASP A 157 -15.43 0.27 28.22
CA ASP A 157 -15.67 0.22 29.67
C ASP A 157 -14.46 -0.38 30.40
N LEU A 158 -13.87 -1.44 29.85
CA LEU A 158 -12.68 -2.07 30.41
C LEU A 158 -11.45 -1.15 30.39
N LEU A 159 -11.33 -0.26 29.40
CA LEU A 159 -10.30 0.77 29.38
C LEU A 159 -10.44 1.72 30.57
N GLY A 160 -11.66 2.20 30.86
CA GLY A 160 -11.93 3.04 32.02
C GLY A 160 -11.56 2.36 33.34
N VAL A 161 -12.00 1.10 33.53
CA VAL A 161 -11.65 0.27 34.69
C VAL A 161 -10.13 0.10 34.82
N SER A 162 -9.44 -0.16 33.70
CA SER A 162 -7.98 -0.34 33.69
C SER A 162 -7.26 0.93 34.10
N ILE A 163 -7.67 2.10 33.63
CA ILE A 163 -7.11 3.41 33.99
C ILE A 163 -7.33 3.68 35.48
N SER A 164 -8.54 3.43 35.99
CA SER A 164 -8.87 3.62 37.41
C SER A 164 -8.02 2.75 38.31
N LEU A 165 -7.94 1.45 38.06
CA LEU A 165 -7.15 0.52 38.87
C LEU A 165 -5.65 0.84 38.80
N PHE A 166 -5.13 1.20 37.62
CA PHE A 166 -3.74 1.58 37.46
C PHE A 166 -3.39 2.85 38.24
N ALA A 167 -4.25 3.88 38.21
CA ALA A 167 -4.06 5.07 39.01
C ALA A 167 -4.01 4.77 40.50
N ARG A 168 -4.93 3.95 40.99
CA ARG A 168 -4.99 3.54 42.40
C ARG A 168 -3.76 2.76 42.82
N GLU A 169 -3.30 1.82 41.99
CA GLU A 169 -2.09 1.02 42.25
C GLU A 169 -0.82 1.88 42.20
N VAL A 170 -0.59 2.59 41.07
CA VAL A 170 0.71 3.20 40.77
C VAL A 170 0.83 4.63 41.29
N LEU A 171 -0.25 5.43 41.21
CA LEU A 171 -0.19 6.83 41.66
C LEU A 171 -0.50 6.96 43.16
N PHE A 172 -1.32 6.07 43.74
CA PHE A 172 -1.74 6.17 45.13
C PHE A 172 -1.25 5.04 46.03
N GLY A 173 -0.54 4.03 45.48
CA GLY A 173 0.10 2.97 46.24
C GLY A 173 -0.86 1.95 46.85
N GLU A 174 -2.07 1.80 46.29
CA GLU A 174 -3.09 0.87 46.77
C GLU A 174 -2.84 -0.56 46.26
N ASN A 175 -3.29 -1.53 47.05
CA ASN A 175 -3.36 -2.91 46.58
C ASN A 175 -4.72 -3.13 45.90
N VAL A 176 -4.70 -3.32 44.58
CA VAL A 176 -5.88 -3.48 43.73
C VAL A 176 -5.93 -4.86 43.09
N GLN A 177 -7.12 -5.32 42.78
CA GLN A 177 -7.35 -6.56 42.03
C GLN A 177 -7.81 -6.20 40.63
N TYR A 178 -7.05 -6.65 39.62
CA TYR A 178 -7.39 -6.52 38.22
C TYR A 178 -8.36 -7.62 37.78
N PRO A 179 -9.31 -7.34 36.89
CA PRO A 179 -10.08 -8.39 36.24
C PRO A 179 -9.18 -9.30 35.40
N GLU A 180 -9.72 -10.43 34.93
CA GLU A 180 -8.99 -11.39 34.09
C GLU A 180 -8.38 -10.73 32.84
N LYS A 181 -9.15 -9.81 32.23
CA LYS A 181 -8.68 -8.98 31.08
C LYS A 181 -8.59 -7.54 31.52
N TYR A 182 -7.51 -6.88 31.21
CA TYR A 182 -7.31 -5.45 31.48
C TYR A 182 -6.21 -4.90 30.58
N TYR A 183 -6.15 -3.58 30.47
CA TYR A 183 -5.10 -2.89 29.75
C TYR A 183 -4.01 -2.38 30.70
N ARG A 184 -2.76 -2.48 30.27
CA ARG A 184 -1.60 -2.03 31.06
C ARG A 184 -0.47 -1.58 30.13
N GLY A 185 0.30 -0.58 30.56
CA GLY A 185 1.43 -0.04 29.84
C GLY A 185 1.72 1.41 30.20
N GLU A 186 2.80 1.97 29.69
CA GLU A 186 3.15 3.39 29.93
C GLU A 186 2.03 4.34 29.50
N TYR A 187 1.34 4.06 28.39
CA TYR A 187 0.24 4.88 27.92
C TYR A 187 -0.93 4.95 28.90
N ILE A 188 -1.18 3.90 29.69
CA ILE A 188 -2.21 3.90 30.75
C ILE A 188 -1.77 4.82 31.89
N GLU A 189 -0.48 4.81 32.24
CA GLU A 189 0.08 5.73 33.25
C GLU A 189 -0.10 7.19 32.81
N ASP A 190 0.29 7.50 31.58
CA ASP A 190 0.18 8.84 31.01
C ASP A 190 -1.28 9.31 31.02
N ILE A 191 -2.21 8.46 30.60
CA ILE A 191 -3.65 8.76 30.62
C ILE A 191 -4.16 8.95 32.05
N ALA A 192 -3.73 8.10 33.00
CA ALA A 192 -4.12 8.21 34.40
C ALA A 192 -3.64 9.53 35.01
N ARG A 193 -2.43 10.00 34.71
CA ARG A 193 -1.90 11.30 35.15
C ARG A 193 -2.70 12.46 34.55
N LEU A 194 -2.98 12.42 33.25
CA LEU A 194 -3.81 13.41 32.56
C LEU A 194 -5.24 13.45 33.13
N ALA A 195 -5.80 12.30 33.45
CA ALA A 195 -7.14 12.20 34.06
C ALA A 195 -7.14 12.77 35.49
N LEU A 196 -6.06 12.51 36.29
CA LEU A 196 -5.90 13.09 37.62
C LEU A 196 -5.86 14.62 37.56
N ASP A 197 -5.11 15.18 36.63
CA ASP A 197 -5.00 16.63 36.44
C ASP A 197 -6.32 17.26 36.03
N LYS A 198 -7.09 16.57 35.18
CA LYS A 198 -8.34 17.09 34.62
C LYS A 198 -9.52 16.95 35.56
N PHE A 199 -9.68 15.79 36.21
CA PHE A 199 -10.89 15.42 36.95
C PHE A 199 -10.68 15.32 38.45
N GLY A 200 -9.43 15.32 38.93
CA GLY A 200 -9.08 15.06 40.31
C GLY A 200 -9.11 13.58 40.69
N LYS A 201 -8.75 13.27 41.91
CA LYS A 201 -8.61 11.90 42.43
C LYS A 201 -9.92 11.09 42.44
N GLU A 202 -11.03 11.77 42.68
CA GLU A 202 -12.36 11.17 42.87
C GLU A 202 -12.84 10.35 41.66
N ILE A 203 -12.40 10.72 40.45
CA ILE A 203 -12.78 10.01 39.22
C ILE A 203 -12.39 8.51 39.24
N PHE A 204 -11.32 8.15 39.94
CA PHE A 204 -10.82 6.76 40.02
C PHE A 204 -11.55 5.90 41.07
N TYR A 205 -12.42 6.47 41.85
CA TYR A 205 -13.18 5.78 42.90
C TYR A 205 -14.68 5.74 42.65
N ASP A 206 -15.18 6.58 41.75
CA ASP A 206 -16.58 6.67 41.40
C ASP A 206 -16.92 5.79 40.19
N GLU A 207 -17.40 4.57 40.45
CA GLU A 207 -17.76 3.62 39.38
C GLU A 207 -18.86 4.17 38.47
N SER A 208 -19.72 5.09 38.94
CA SER A 208 -20.74 5.70 38.10
C SER A 208 -20.18 6.62 37.02
N ARG A 209 -18.95 7.07 37.19
CA ARG A 209 -18.21 7.90 36.23
C ARG A 209 -17.23 7.10 35.35
N ASN A 210 -17.25 5.75 35.40
CA ASN A 210 -16.35 4.92 34.62
C ASN A 210 -16.46 5.23 33.10
N LEU A 211 -17.64 5.48 32.58
CA LEU A 211 -17.83 5.83 31.17
C LEU A 211 -17.15 7.15 30.83
N GLU A 212 -17.21 8.16 31.70
CA GLU A 212 -16.51 9.45 31.47
C GLU A 212 -15.00 9.25 31.42
N LEU A 213 -14.43 8.44 32.31
CA LEU A 213 -13.01 8.09 32.32
C LEU A 213 -12.63 7.26 31.09
N ALA A 214 -13.47 6.33 30.68
CA ALA A 214 -13.28 5.48 29.51
C ALA A 214 -13.27 6.30 28.20
N GLU A 215 -14.21 7.20 28.03
CA GLU A 215 -14.27 8.10 26.85
C GLU A 215 -13.05 9.03 26.80
N PHE A 216 -12.66 9.59 27.94
CA PHE A 216 -11.43 10.36 28.05
C PHE A 216 -10.20 9.54 27.65
N GLY A 217 -10.07 8.32 28.19
CA GLY A 217 -8.97 7.40 27.87
C GLY A 217 -8.92 7.05 26.39
N LYS A 218 -10.07 6.75 25.79
CA LYS A 218 -10.21 6.49 24.36
C LYS A 218 -9.71 7.68 23.51
N ASP A 219 -10.11 8.89 23.88
CA ASP A 219 -9.72 10.09 23.14
C ASP A 219 -8.20 10.34 23.22
N GLU A 220 -7.59 10.08 24.38
CA GLU A 220 -6.13 10.18 24.55
C GLU A 220 -5.40 9.09 23.73
N VAL A 221 -5.90 7.84 23.71
CA VAL A 221 -5.36 6.77 22.85
C VAL A 221 -5.43 7.15 21.38
N LEU A 222 -6.55 7.72 20.91
CA LEU A 222 -6.68 8.17 19.53
C LEU A 222 -5.68 9.28 19.17
N LYS A 223 -5.32 10.17 20.10
CA LYS A 223 -4.24 11.14 19.89
C LYS A 223 -2.89 10.46 19.69
N VAL A 224 -2.59 9.43 20.49
CA VAL A 224 -1.36 8.63 20.34
C VAL A 224 -1.35 7.94 18.97
N ILE A 225 -2.44 7.27 18.59
CA ILE A 225 -2.55 6.61 17.28
C ILE A 225 -2.34 7.60 16.13
N LYS A 226 -2.98 8.75 16.17
CA LYS A 226 -2.83 9.80 15.14
C LYS A 226 -1.39 10.32 15.08
N LYS A 227 -0.75 10.48 16.24
CA LYS A 227 0.65 10.88 16.30
C LYS A 227 1.57 9.83 15.69
N ASP A 228 1.45 8.56 16.08
CA ASP A 228 2.24 7.46 15.54
C ASP A 228 2.13 7.39 14.02
N LEU A 229 0.93 7.54 13.46
CA LEU A 229 0.71 7.57 12.02
C LEU A 229 1.35 8.78 11.36
N SER A 230 1.22 9.97 11.96
CA SER A 230 1.82 11.19 11.43
C SER A 230 3.36 11.15 11.43
N ASP A 231 3.96 10.50 12.43
CA ASP A 231 5.41 10.32 12.53
C ASP A 231 6.02 9.49 11.38
N VAL A 232 5.19 8.69 10.73
CA VAL A 232 5.55 7.95 9.50
C VAL A 232 4.89 8.51 8.23
N GLY A 233 4.31 9.72 8.31
CA GLY A 233 3.72 10.42 7.17
C GLY A 233 2.42 9.81 6.65
N ILE A 234 1.66 9.13 7.51
CA ILE A 234 0.34 8.56 7.18
C ILE A 234 -0.77 9.49 7.70
N PHE A 235 -1.62 9.95 6.78
CA PHE A 235 -2.75 10.84 7.07
C PHE A 235 -4.03 10.24 6.50
N ILE A 236 -5.02 10.05 7.37
CA ILE A 236 -6.32 9.49 7.02
C ILE A 236 -7.36 10.59 7.04
N GLU A 237 -8.16 10.68 5.97
CA GLU A 237 -9.11 11.77 5.76
C GLU A 237 -10.30 11.73 6.70
N SER A 238 -10.80 10.53 7.00
CA SER A 238 -11.99 10.32 7.81
C SER A 238 -11.74 9.33 8.96
N TRP A 239 -12.37 9.62 10.10
CA TRP A 239 -12.35 8.77 11.29
C TRP A 239 -13.78 8.48 11.70
N ALA A 240 -14.29 7.31 11.33
CA ALA A 240 -15.68 6.92 11.57
C ALA A 240 -15.84 6.22 12.92
N SER A 241 -16.65 6.78 13.82
CA SER A 241 -16.97 6.19 15.12
C SER A 241 -18.09 5.16 14.97
N GLU A 242 -17.88 3.93 15.43
CA GLU A 242 -18.93 2.90 15.50
C GLU A 242 -20.11 3.37 16.32
N LYS A 243 -19.84 3.94 17.50
CA LYS A 243 -20.87 4.45 18.42
C LYS A 243 -21.76 5.50 17.74
N ALA A 244 -21.18 6.42 16.98
CA ALA A 244 -21.93 7.45 16.26
C ALA A 244 -22.80 6.86 15.13
N LEU A 245 -22.41 5.72 14.56
CA LEU A 245 -23.17 5.05 13.50
C LEU A 245 -24.40 4.28 14.02
N TYR A 246 -24.45 3.93 15.32
CA TYR A 246 -25.59 3.22 15.90
C TYR A 246 -26.90 4.01 15.81
N ASP A 247 -26.87 5.31 15.64
CA ASP A 247 -28.08 6.10 15.36
C ASP A 247 -28.79 5.65 14.07
N GLY A 248 -28.03 5.05 13.12
CA GLY A 248 -28.54 4.46 11.89
C GLY A 248 -28.95 2.97 11.99
N LEU A 249 -28.77 2.33 13.16
CA LEU A 249 -28.95 0.87 13.31
C LEU A 249 -30.38 0.45 12.96
N GLU A 250 -31.39 1.12 13.51
CA GLU A 250 -32.81 0.77 13.27
C GLU A 250 -33.17 0.84 11.79
N LEU A 251 -32.74 1.90 11.10
CA LEU A 251 -32.96 2.06 9.66
C LEU A 251 -32.27 0.97 8.83
N THR A 252 -31.05 0.61 9.23
CA THR A 252 -30.25 -0.42 8.55
C THR A 252 -30.89 -1.81 8.74
N ILE A 253 -31.34 -2.14 9.95
CA ILE A 253 -32.07 -3.39 10.24
C ILE A 253 -33.35 -3.46 9.40
N LYS A 254 -34.13 -2.38 9.35
CA LYS A 254 -35.33 -2.29 8.54
C LYS A 254 -35.07 -2.49 7.03
N LYS A 255 -33.95 -1.99 6.55
CA LYS A 255 -33.50 -2.21 5.17
C LYS A 255 -33.17 -3.67 4.90
N LEU A 256 -32.51 -4.36 5.86
CA LEU A 256 -32.25 -5.80 5.79
C LEU A 256 -33.55 -6.63 5.86
N GLU A 257 -34.50 -6.28 6.72
CA GLU A 257 -35.81 -6.94 6.79
C GLU A 257 -36.55 -6.91 5.44
N ASN A 258 -36.50 -5.79 4.74
CA ASN A 258 -37.10 -5.63 3.42
C ASN A 258 -36.49 -6.54 2.34
N SER A 259 -35.29 -7.07 2.55
CA SER A 259 -34.69 -8.07 1.63
C SER A 259 -35.39 -9.42 1.67
N GLY A 260 -36.10 -9.73 2.77
CA GLY A 260 -36.68 -11.04 3.01
C GLY A 260 -35.67 -12.13 3.44
N GLU A 261 -34.44 -11.74 3.70
CA GLU A 261 -33.32 -12.64 4.05
C GLU A 261 -32.96 -12.61 5.54
N MET A 262 -33.79 -11.98 6.35
CA MET A 262 -33.75 -12.06 7.81
C MET A 262 -34.84 -12.97 8.35
N TYR A 263 -34.54 -13.67 9.43
CA TYR A 263 -35.52 -14.47 10.15
C TYR A 263 -35.25 -14.48 11.65
N GLU A 264 -36.34 -14.72 12.43
CA GLU A 264 -36.24 -14.85 13.87
C GLU A 264 -36.33 -16.34 14.28
N LYS A 265 -35.47 -16.73 15.19
CA LYS A 265 -35.50 -18.04 15.83
C LYS A 265 -35.15 -17.89 17.31
N ASP A 266 -36.05 -18.37 18.20
CA ASP A 266 -35.87 -18.31 19.65
C ASP A 266 -35.55 -16.89 20.17
N GLY A 267 -36.22 -15.87 19.63
CA GLY A 267 -36.02 -14.46 19.97
C GLY A 267 -34.73 -13.84 19.42
N THR A 268 -33.98 -14.58 18.64
CA THR A 268 -32.71 -14.14 18.02
C THR A 268 -32.91 -13.88 16.53
N ILE A 269 -32.43 -12.76 16.04
CA ILE A 269 -32.58 -12.35 14.64
C ILE A 269 -31.30 -12.72 13.86
N TYR A 270 -31.50 -13.46 12.77
CA TYR A 270 -30.44 -13.96 11.88
C TYR A 270 -30.55 -13.35 10.49
N ILE A 271 -29.41 -13.27 9.78
CA ILE A 271 -29.35 -13.13 8.32
C ILE A 271 -29.01 -14.48 7.70
N ALA A 272 -29.65 -14.80 6.56
CA ALA A 272 -29.47 -16.05 5.81
C ALA A 272 -28.17 -16.04 4.99
N SER A 273 -27.02 -15.77 5.62
CA SER A 273 -25.73 -15.59 4.95
C SER A 273 -25.22 -16.85 4.26
N THR A 274 -25.70 -18.05 4.64
CA THR A 274 -25.39 -19.31 3.96
C THR A 274 -25.82 -19.32 2.49
N LYS A 275 -26.84 -18.56 2.11
CA LYS A 275 -27.29 -18.42 0.73
C LYS A 275 -26.22 -17.82 -0.20
N LEU A 276 -25.25 -17.11 0.37
CA LEU A 276 -24.18 -16.43 -0.35
C LEU A 276 -22.78 -16.90 0.06
N GLY A 277 -22.69 -18.15 0.53
CA GLY A 277 -21.43 -18.85 0.72
C GLY A 277 -20.78 -18.71 2.10
N ASP A 278 -21.50 -18.20 3.10
CA ASP A 278 -21.05 -18.31 4.51
C ASP A 278 -21.30 -19.74 5.04
N ASP A 279 -20.54 -20.17 6.03
CA ASP A 279 -20.65 -21.49 6.64
C ASP A 279 -21.93 -21.66 7.47
N ASN A 280 -22.41 -20.59 8.09
CA ASN A 280 -23.61 -20.57 8.93
C ASN A 280 -24.36 -19.24 8.77
N ASP A 281 -25.65 -19.25 9.00
CA ASP A 281 -26.43 -18.03 9.15
C ASP A 281 -25.99 -17.27 10.42
N ARG A 282 -26.01 -15.96 10.35
CA ARG A 282 -25.38 -15.12 11.38
C ARG A 282 -26.37 -14.32 12.18
N VAL A 283 -26.14 -14.29 13.50
CA VAL A 283 -26.90 -13.48 14.44
C VAL A 283 -26.58 -12.01 14.24
N VAL A 284 -27.60 -11.20 14.03
CA VAL A 284 -27.50 -9.74 13.95
C VAL A 284 -27.96 -9.11 15.27
N VAL A 285 -29.10 -9.58 15.83
CA VAL A 285 -29.62 -9.14 17.12
C VAL A 285 -29.84 -10.35 18.02
N ARG A 286 -29.37 -10.26 19.25
CA ARG A 286 -29.47 -11.32 20.25
C ARG A 286 -30.88 -11.39 20.81
N ASN A 287 -31.23 -12.48 21.50
CA ASN A 287 -32.52 -12.68 22.16
C ASN A 287 -32.84 -11.67 23.27
N ASP A 288 -31.82 -10.97 23.80
CA ASP A 288 -31.98 -9.87 24.76
C ASP A 288 -32.10 -8.48 24.07
N GLY A 289 -32.24 -8.46 22.75
CA GLY A 289 -32.38 -7.24 21.94
C GLY A 289 -31.10 -6.49 21.66
N ARG A 290 -29.95 -6.97 22.15
CA ARG A 290 -28.66 -6.31 21.92
C ARG A 290 -28.09 -6.67 20.54
N PRO A 291 -27.57 -5.68 19.79
CA PRO A 291 -26.88 -5.95 18.52
C PRO A 291 -25.58 -6.73 18.75
N THR A 292 -25.18 -7.50 17.73
CA THR A 292 -23.88 -8.17 17.69
C THR A 292 -22.83 -7.27 17.06
N TYR A 293 -21.55 -7.68 17.09
CA TYR A 293 -20.49 -7.00 16.34
C TYR A 293 -20.80 -6.96 14.84
N LEU A 294 -21.42 -8.02 14.31
CA LEU A 294 -21.84 -8.04 12.90
C LEU A 294 -22.84 -6.93 12.59
N ALA A 295 -23.76 -6.62 13.52
CA ALA A 295 -24.70 -5.50 13.33
C ALA A 295 -23.95 -4.16 13.18
N GLY A 296 -22.93 -3.92 13.99
CA GLY A 296 -22.06 -2.73 13.87
C GLY A 296 -21.38 -2.64 12.50
N ASP A 297 -20.79 -3.75 12.05
CA ASP A 297 -20.15 -3.81 10.73
C ASP A 297 -21.15 -3.62 9.59
N ILE A 298 -22.36 -4.13 9.71
CA ILE A 298 -23.43 -3.94 8.72
C ILE A 298 -23.83 -2.46 8.64
N VAL A 299 -24.01 -1.79 9.77
CA VAL A 299 -24.35 -0.36 9.84
C VAL A 299 -23.22 0.47 9.21
N TYR A 300 -22.00 0.17 9.55
CA TYR A 300 -20.82 0.85 8.99
C TYR A 300 -20.73 0.66 7.47
N HIS A 301 -20.90 -0.56 6.96
CA HIS A 301 -20.84 -0.82 5.52
C HIS A 301 -22.04 -0.24 4.78
N ASN A 302 -23.25 -0.19 5.40
CA ASN A 302 -24.36 0.55 4.82
C ASN A 302 -24.01 2.04 4.64
N ALA A 303 -23.51 2.69 5.69
CA ALA A 303 -23.10 4.09 5.64
C ALA A 303 -21.94 4.33 4.62
N LYS A 304 -21.02 3.37 4.51
CA LYS A 304 -19.93 3.38 3.53
C LYS A 304 -20.47 3.33 2.09
N PHE A 305 -21.38 2.40 1.79
CA PHE A 305 -21.94 2.21 0.46
C PHE A 305 -22.91 3.34 0.04
N GLU A 306 -23.56 4.01 1.00
CA GLU A 306 -24.36 5.22 0.74
C GLU A 306 -23.53 6.37 0.16
N LYS A 307 -22.21 6.41 0.38
CA LYS A 307 -21.28 7.38 -0.23
C LYS A 307 -21.06 7.14 -1.73
N ASN A 308 -21.49 5.98 -2.25
CA ASN A 308 -21.53 5.60 -3.67
C ASN A 308 -20.21 5.71 -4.44
N PHE A 309 -19.13 5.09 -3.90
CA PHE A 309 -17.87 4.90 -4.61
C PHE A 309 -17.95 3.75 -5.61
N ASP A 310 -17.15 3.80 -6.67
CA ASP A 310 -17.09 2.72 -7.66
C ASP A 310 -16.52 1.44 -7.06
N HIS A 311 -15.54 1.58 -6.14
CA HIS A 311 -14.85 0.46 -5.51
C HIS A 311 -14.54 0.73 -4.04
N TYR A 312 -14.63 -0.32 -3.22
CA TYR A 312 -14.34 -0.28 -1.78
C TYR A 312 -13.27 -1.31 -1.44
N ILE A 313 -12.26 -0.90 -0.70
CA ILE A 313 -11.16 -1.77 -0.28
C ILE A 313 -11.07 -1.74 1.24
N ASN A 314 -11.21 -2.91 1.86
CA ASN A 314 -10.93 -3.10 3.29
C ASN A 314 -9.60 -3.85 3.43
N ILE A 315 -8.70 -3.34 4.27
CA ILE A 315 -7.41 -3.98 4.55
C ILE A 315 -7.45 -4.54 5.96
N TRP A 316 -7.43 -5.86 6.08
CA TRP A 316 -7.58 -6.60 7.32
C TRP A 316 -6.40 -7.53 7.63
N GLY A 317 -6.24 -7.93 8.88
CA GLY A 317 -5.38 -9.06 9.26
C GLY A 317 -5.89 -10.38 8.70
N ALA A 318 -4.99 -11.32 8.44
CA ALA A 318 -5.32 -12.63 7.85
C ALA A 318 -6.26 -13.48 8.73
N ASP A 319 -6.31 -13.23 10.03
CA ASP A 319 -7.22 -13.85 10.99
C ASP A 319 -8.71 -13.54 10.73
N HIS A 320 -9.02 -12.48 9.98
CA HIS A 320 -10.38 -12.10 9.59
C HIS A 320 -10.91 -12.78 8.31
N HIS A 321 -10.17 -13.71 7.71
CA HIS A 321 -10.57 -14.37 6.45
C HIS A 321 -11.99 -14.94 6.50
N GLY A 322 -12.37 -15.63 7.58
CA GLY A 322 -13.71 -16.22 7.75
C GLY A 322 -14.85 -15.21 7.90
N TYR A 323 -14.54 -13.92 7.98
CA TYR A 323 -15.53 -12.86 8.15
C TYR A 323 -16.04 -12.28 6.80
N ILE A 324 -15.31 -12.49 5.73
CA ILE A 324 -15.56 -11.86 4.42
C ILE A 324 -16.92 -12.28 3.84
N ALA A 325 -17.23 -13.58 3.86
CA ALA A 325 -18.47 -14.12 3.25
C ALA A 325 -19.72 -13.52 3.89
N ARG A 326 -19.77 -13.45 5.23
CA ARG A 326 -20.92 -12.89 5.97
C ARG A 326 -21.11 -11.40 5.71
N LEU A 327 -20.01 -10.66 5.58
CA LEU A 327 -20.08 -9.24 5.31
C LEU A 327 -20.57 -8.98 3.88
N LYS A 328 -20.07 -9.71 2.88
CA LYS A 328 -20.55 -9.60 1.50
C LYS A 328 -22.01 -9.98 1.38
N ALA A 329 -22.48 -11.03 2.10
CA ALA A 329 -23.88 -11.39 2.15
C ALA A 329 -24.75 -10.24 2.72
N ALA A 330 -24.30 -9.61 3.81
CA ALA A 330 -25.01 -8.47 4.38
C ALA A 330 -25.10 -7.28 3.40
N ILE A 331 -24.01 -6.96 2.71
CA ILE A 331 -23.98 -5.90 1.68
C ILE A 331 -24.97 -6.19 0.55
N HIS A 332 -25.00 -7.42 0.07
CA HIS A 332 -25.96 -7.87 -0.94
C HIS A 332 -27.42 -7.71 -0.46
N PHE A 333 -27.71 -8.15 0.78
CA PHE A 333 -29.05 -8.03 1.35
C PHE A 333 -29.46 -6.58 1.63
N LEU A 334 -28.52 -5.68 1.81
CA LEU A 334 -28.77 -4.23 1.83
C LEU A 334 -29.10 -3.63 0.45
N GLY A 335 -29.04 -4.43 -0.63
CA GLY A 335 -29.36 -4.03 -1.99
C GLY A 335 -28.19 -3.39 -2.73
N TYR A 336 -26.95 -3.61 -2.28
CA TYR A 336 -25.75 -3.14 -2.97
C TYR A 336 -25.07 -4.28 -3.73
N ASP A 337 -24.21 -3.94 -4.69
CA ASP A 337 -23.34 -4.91 -5.36
C ASP A 337 -22.14 -5.23 -4.48
N GLU A 338 -22.12 -6.41 -3.89
CA GLU A 338 -21.08 -6.92 -3.01
C GLU A 338 -19.72 -7.11 -3.72
N ASN A 339 -19.72 -7.18 -5.05
CA ASN A 339 -18.48 -7.29 -5.85
C ASN A 339 -17.70 -5.97 -5.87
N ARG A 340 -18.34 -4.86 -5.52
CA ARG A 340 -17.64 -3.57 -5.32
C ARG A 340 -16.78 -3.57 -4.06
N LEU A 341 -16.96 -4.52 -3.12
CA LEU A 341 -16.09 -4.70 -1.96
C LEU A 341 -14.97 -5.69 -2.25
N GLU A 342 -13.74 -5.24 -2.14
CA GLU A 342 -12.52 -6.02 -2.09
C GLU A 342 -11.98 -6.04 -0.66
N VAL A 343 -11.60 -7.22 -0.17
CA VAL A 343 -10.92 -7.36 1.12
C VAL A 343 -9.51 -7.86 0.88
N ILE A 344 -8.52 -7.08 1.31
CA ILE A 344 -7.10 -7.41 1.23
C ILE A 344 -6.65 -7.90 2.59
N LEU A 345 -6.12 -9.11 2.64
CA LEU A 345 -5.62 -9.73 3.87
C LEU A 345 -4.11 -9.55 3.99
N MET A 346 -3.67 -9.13 5.18
CA MET A 346 -2.26 -8.92 5.52
C MET A 346 -1.76 -10.06 6.38
N GLN A 347 -0.73 -10.77 5.92
CA GLN A 347 -0.07 -11.83 6.68
C GLN A 347 0.80 -11.26 7.80
N MET A 348 1.16 -12.13 8.74
CA MET A 348 1.86 -11.79 9.97
C MET A 348 3.26 -11.21 9.73
N VAL A 349 3.72 -10.41 10.69
CA VAL A 349 5.06 -9.82 10.72
C VAL A 349 5.81 -10.33 11.94
N SER A 350 7.07 -10.72 11.74
CA SER A 350 8.01 -11.13 12.79
C SER A 350 9.25 -10.26 12.73
N LEU A 351 9.68 -9.76 13.88
CA LEU A 351 10.89 -8.96 14.03
C LEU A 351 12.00 -9.78 14.68
N LEU A 352 13.18 -9.63 14.14
CA LEU A 352 14.42 -10.13 14.71
C LEU A 352 15.32 -8.96 15.11
N LYS A 353 16.15 -9.19 16.13
CA LYS A 353 17.28 -8.35 16.50
C LYS A 353 18.43 -9.29 16.87
N GLU A 354 19.57 -9.12 16.23
CA GLU A 354 20.73 -10.03 16.38
C GLU A 354 20.35 -11.51 16.09
N GLY A 355 19.49 -11.72 15.07
CA GLY A 355 19.00 -13.05 14.67
C GLY A 355 18.04 -13.72 15.66
N LYS A 356 17.57 -13.03 16.70
CA LYS A 356 16.64 -13.55 17.71
C LYS A 356 15.32 -12.78 17.65
N PRO A 357 14.17 -13.43 17.99
CA PRO A 357 12.91 -12.72 18.08
C PRO A 357 13.03 -11.46 18.94
N PHE A 358 12.63 -10.32 18.40
CA PHE A 358 12.63 -9.04 19.10
C PHE A 358 11.64 -9.12 20.26
N LYS A 359 12.17 -9.12 21.48
CA LYS A 359 11.39 -9.11 22.71
C LYS A 359 11.32 -7.69 23.24
N MET A 360 10.11 -7.32 23.64
CA MET A 360 9.78 -6.00 24.10
C MET A 360 10.41 -5.58 25.41
N SER A 361 10.49 -4.26 25.59
CA SER A 361 10.69 -3.71 26.93
C SER A 361 9.54 -4.11 27.84
N LYS A 362 9.81 -4.40 29.10
CA LYS A 362 8.83 -4.79 30.13
C LYS A 362 7.70 -3.76 30.34
N ARG A 363 7.80 -2.58 29.72
CA ARG A 363 6.91 -1.42 29.89
C ARG A 363 5.65 -1.43 29.02
N ALA A 364 5.65 -2.18 27.93
CA ALA A 364 4.63 -2.07 26.88
C ALA A 364 3.67 -3.27 26.74
N GLY A 365 3.67 -4.25 27.65
CA GLY A 365 2.80 -5.44 27.56
C GLY A 365 3.39 -6.52 26.63
N THR A 366 2.56 -7.20 25.83
CA THR A 366 2.94 -8.41 25.08
C THR A 366 3.29 -8.17 23.61
N SER A 367 3.07 -6.96 23.05
CA SER A 367 3.23 -6.66 21.61
C SER A 367 4.24 -5.54 21.34
N VAL A 368 5.04 -5.64 20.25
CA VAL A 368 5.98 -4.58 19.81
C VAL A 368 5.19 -3.38 19.30
N LEU A 369 5.43 -2.19 19.87
CA LEU A 369 4.76 -0.98 19.45
C LEU A 369 5.36 -0.42 18.15
N MET A 370 4.54 0.27 17.39
CA MET A 370 4.98 0.99 16.19
C MET A 370 6.06 2.02 16.52
N SER A 371 5.91 2.75 17.62
CA SER A 371 6.88 3.74 18.12
C SER A 371 8.24 3.12 18.45
N ASP A 372 8.28 1.88 18.98
CA ASP A 372 9.54 1.18 19.26
C ASP A 372 10.30 0.87 17.96
N ILE A 373 9.58 0.36 16.94
CA ILE A 373 10.19 0.06 15.64
C ILE A 373 10.69 1.35 14.99
N LEU A 374 9.89 2.40 15.03
CA LEU A 374 10.22 3.69 14.46
C LEU A 374 11.50 4.28 15.10
N SER A 375 11.65 4.16 16.43
CA SER A 375 12.85 4.62 17.15
C SER A 375 14.11 3.84 16.77
N GLU A 376 13.99 2.56 16.40
CA GLU A 376 15.11 1.69 16.05
C GLU A 376 15.60 1.88 14.61
N ILE A 377 14.70 2.00 13.64
CA ILE A 377 15.04 1.99 12.21
C ILE A 377 14.66 3.27 11.43
N GLY A 378 13.86 4.13 12.03
CA GLY A 378 13.38 5.33 11.38
C GLY A 378 12.22 5.08 10.39
N SER A 379 11.57 6.18 9.94
CA SER A 379 10.40 6.14 9.09
C SER A 379 10.68 5.54 7.71
N ASP A 380 11.78 5.92 7.06
CA ASP A 380 12.11 5.49 5.71
C ASP A 380 12.30 3.97 5.62
N ALA A 381 13.09 3.40 6.55
CA ALA A 381 13.33 1.96 6.59
C ALA A 381 12.05 1.19 6.96
N LEU A 382 11.26 1.70 7.92
CA LEU A 382 9.98 1.13 8.28
C LEU A 382 9.04 1.07 7.06
N ARG A 383 8.84 2.18 6.37
CA ARG A 383 7.95 2.24 5.20
C ARG A 383 8.41 1.33 4.07
N PHE A 384 9.73 1.24 3.84
CA PHE A 384 10.29 0.38 2.81
C PHE A 384 10.07 -1.11 3.10
N ILE A 385 10.44 -1.55 4.32
CA ILE A 385 10.45 -2.97 4.64
C ILE A 385 9.03 -3.56 4.71
N PHE A 386 8.05 -2.79 5.21
CA PHE A 386 6.70 -3.30 5.42
C PHE A 386 5.91 -3.56 4.12
N ILE A 387 6.38 -3.06 2.97
CA ILE A 387 5.85 -3.39 1.65
C ILE A 387 6.82 -4.18 0.77
N SER A 388 7.97 -4.58 1.30
CA SER A 388 9.02 -5.27 0.52
C SER A 388 8.66 -6.70 0.10
N LYS A 389 7.62 -7.27 0.69
CA LYS A 389 7.08 -8.60 0.33
C LYS A 389 5.58 -8.53 0.04
N ALA A 390 5.08 -9.49 -0.74
CA ALA A 390 3.66 -9.63 -1.01
C ALA A 390 2.84 -9.69 0.30
N ASN A 391 1.69 -9.04 0.33
CA ASN A 391 0.77 -9.05 1.47
C ASN A 391 0.30 -10.46 1.87
N THR A 392 0.29 -11.38 0.92
CA THR A 392 -0.06 -12.81 1.10
C THR A 392 1.05 -13.65 1.73
N SER A 393 2.25 -13.11 1.89
CA SER A 393 3.40 -13.78 2.49
C SER A 393 3.74 -13.18 3.85
N SER A 394 4.17 -14.01 4.80
CA SER A 394 4.70 -13.52 6.07
C SER A 394 5.95 -12.65 5.85
N LEU A 395 6.07 -11.60 6.62
CA LEU A 395 7.23 -10.71 6.61
C LEU A 395 8.07 -10.97 7.86
N GLU A 396 9.31 -11.35 7.65
CA GLU A 396 10.31 -11.44 8.71
C GLU A 396 11.54 -10.61 8.33
N PHE A 397 12.06 -9.83 9.24
CA PHE A 397 13.27 -9.02 9.03
C PHE A 397 14.03 -8.77 10.33
N ASP A 398 15.34 -8.59 10.19
CA ASP A 398 16.22 -8.20 11.29
C ASP A 398 16.41 -6.68 11.30
N ILE A 399 16.17 -6.06 12.45
CA ILE A 399 16.27 -4.60 12.62
C ILE A 399 17.70 -4.11 12.34
N ASP A 400 18.72 -4.91 12.70
CA ASP A 400 20.11 -4.49 12.56
C ASP A 400 20.57 -4.45 11.11
N GLU A 401 19.96 -5.26 10.22
CA GLU A 401 20.22 -5.18 8.77
C GLU A 401 19.78 -3.82 8.19
N LEU A 402 18.70 -3.25 8.71
CA LEU A 402 18.17 -1.97 8.24
C LEU A 402 18.93 -0.73 8.77
N LYS A 403 19.86 -0.93 9.74
CA LYS A 403 20.73 0.12 10.24
C LYS A 403 22.06 0.22 9.49
N LYS A 404 22.39 -0.77 8.65
CA LYS A 404 23.64 -0.79 7.91
C LYS A 404 23.68 0.31 6.85
N GLN A 405 24.87 0.92 6.69
CA GLN A 405 25.12 1.95 5.69
C GLN A 405 25.93 1.38 4.51
N ASP A 406 25.47 0.28 3.97
CA ASP A 406 26.10 -0.41 2.84
C ASP A 406 25.04 -1.02 1.90
N SER A 407 25.51 -1.74 0.86
CA SER A 407 24.66 -2.34 -0.16
C SER A 407 23.74 -3.47 0.35
N SER A 408 23.95 -3.97 1.58
CA SER A 408 23.06 -4.97 2.17
C SER A 408 21.75 -4.34 2.68
N ASN A 409 21.75 -3.04 2.96
CA ASN A 409 20.55 -2.28 3.28
C ASN A 409 19.93 -1.68 2.00
N PRO A 410 18.80 -2.20 1.52
CA PRO A 410 18.25 -1.79 0.23
C PRO A 410 17.82 -0.32 0.20
N ILE A 411 17.31 0.24 1.28
CA ILE A 411 16.92 1.66 1.29
C ILE A 411 18.14 2.58 1.26
N PHE A 412 19.22 2.21 1.92
CA PHE A 412 20.48 2.93 1.82
C PHE A 412 21.00 2.89 0.38
N TYR A 413 21.02 1.70 -0.25
CA TYR A 413 21.54 1.50 -1.59
C TYR A 413 20.76 2.30 -2.66
N ILE A 414 19.45 2.36 -2.55
CA ILE A 414 18.58 3.14 -3.44
C ILE A 414 18.83 4.64 -3.26
N ASN A 415 18.84 5.13 -2.03
CA ASN A 415 19.15 6.53 -1.75
C ASN A 415 20.56 6.92 -2.21
N TYR A 416 21.52 6.01 -2.09
CA TYR A 416 22.88 6.22 -2.57
C TYR A 416 22.91 6.42 -4.09
N ALA A 417 22.11 5.68 -4.86
CA ALA A 417 21.98 5.90 -6.30
C ALA A 417 21.50 7.32 -6.62
N HIS A 418 20.43 7.77 -5.97
CA HIS A 418 19.87 9.12 -6.15
C HIS A 418 20.88 10.22 -5.75
N ALA A 419 21.48 10.11 -4.58
CA ALA A 419 22.48 11.07 -4.11
C ALA A 419 23.72 11.12 -5.01
N ARG A 420 24.17 9.97 -5.52
CA ARG A 420 25.30 9.88 -6.46
C ARG A 420 25.01 10.64 -7.77
N ILE A 421 23.80 10.51 -8.31
CA ILE A 421 23.40 11.26 -9.50
C ILE A 421 23.49 12.76 -9.23
N ASN A 422 22.98 13.25 -8.10
CA ASN A 422 23.09 14.67 -7.74
C ASN A 422 24.56 15.12 -7.61
N GLN A 423 25.44 14.27 -7.06
CA GLN A 423 26.88 14.57 -6.99
C GLN A 423 27.54 14.63 -8.38
N ILE A 424 27.10 13.78 -9.33
CA ILE A 424 27.60 13.81 -10.71
C ILE A 424 27.23 15.13 -11.37
N PHE A 425 25.98 15.60 -11.22
CA PHE A 425 25.55 16.90 -11.70
C PHE A 425 26.36 18.05 -11.09
N ALA A 426 26.60 18.00 -9.78
CA ALA A 426 27.43 19.00 -9.11
C ALA A 426 28.87 19.03 -9.65
N LYS A 427 29.48 17.88 -9.93
CA LYS A 427 30.81 17.76 -10.55
C LYS A 427 30.84 18.29 -11.99
N ALA A 428 29.79 18.03 -12.76
CA ALA A 428 29.63 18.53 -14.11
C ALA A 428 29.28 20.04 -14.16
N LYS A 429 28.96 20.63 -13.03
CA LYS A 429 28.47 22.03 -12.92
C LYS A 429 27.26 22.31 -13.82
N LYS A 430 26.34 21.34 -13.88
CA LYS A 430 25.11 21.37 -14.68
C LYS A 430 23.91 21.02 -13.83
N SER A 431 22.73 21.37 -14.31
CA SER A 431 21.43 21.00 -13.76
C SER A 431 20.66 20.12 -14.76
N PRO A 432 19.62 19.42 -14.35
CA PRO A 432 18.74 18.67 -15.26
C PRO A 432 18.17 19.51 -16.41
N SER A 433 17.86 20.79 -16.16
CA SER A 433 17.35 21.71 -17.19
C SER A 433 18.36 22.02 -18.29
N ASP A 434 19.66 21.99 -17.98
CA ASP A 434 20.72 22.26 -18.96
C ASP A 434 20.86 21.14 -19.99
N VAL A 435 20.40 19.93 -19.66
CA VAL A 435 20.60 18.73 -20.49
C VAL A 435 19.31 18.12 -21.06
N ILE A 436 18.16 18.69 -20.73
CA ILE A 436 16.85 18.14 -21.12
C ILE A 436 16.69 17.97 -22.65
N ASN A 437 17.36 18.79 -23.44
CA ASN A 437 17.32 18.76 -24.90
C ASN A 437 18.44 17.90 -25.53
N ALA A 438 19.27 17.22 -24.73
CA ALA A 438 20.25 16.28 -25.26
C ALA A 438 19.56 15.12 -25.99
N ASP A 439 20.10 14.64 -27.08
CA ASP A 439 19.52 13.57 -27.90
C ASP A 439 20.04 12.20 -27.44
N LEU A 440 19.15 11.40 -26.85
CA LEU A 440 19.47 10.04 -26.37
C LEU A 440 19.37 8.97 -27.47
N SER A 441 18.93 9.31 -28.68
CA SER A 441 18.70 8.33 -29.76
C SER A 441 19.96 7.59 -30.19
N SER A 442 21.13 8.26 -30.10
CA SER A 442 22.44 7.74 -30.49
C SER A 442 23.18 6.97 -29.39
N LEU A 443 22.61 6.84 -28.19
CA LEU A 443 23.25 6.09 -27.11
C LEU A 443 23.39 4.60 -27.45
N ASP A 444 24.42 3.97 -26.85
CA ASP A 444 24.63 2.54 -27.00
C ASP A 444 23.52 1.70 -26.32
N GLU A 445 23.51 0.41 -26.58
CA GLU A 445 22.47 -0.50 -26.09
C GLU A 445 22.42 -0.57 -24.56
N ASN A 446 23.55 -0.47 -23.87
CA ASN A 446 23.58 -0.51 -22.40
C ASN A 446 22.91 0.73 -21.81
N ALA A 447 23.16 1.89 -22.36
CA ALA A 447 22.51 3.14 -21.98
C ALA A 447 21.01 3.14 -22.29
N LYS A 448 20.61 2.61 -23.48
CA LYS A 448 19.20 2.45 -23.85
C LYS A 448 18.47 1.48 -22.93
N ASN A 449 19.10 0.39 -22.50
CA ASN A 449 18.54 -0.54 -21.54
C ASN A 449 18.31 0.11 -20.17
N LEU A 450 19.26 0.91 -19.67
CA LEU A 450 19.09 1.67 -18.43
C LEU A 450 17.96 2.70 -18.57
N LEU A 451 17.88 3.41 -19.70
CA LEU A 451 16.80 4.35 -19.99
C LEU A 451 15.43 3.65 -20.01
N PHE A 452 15.34 2.51 -20.67
CA PHE A 452 14.12 1.70 -20.70
C PHE A 452 13.70 1.28 -19.30
N GLU A 453 14.64 0.78 -18.47
CA GLU A 453 14.34 0.43 -17.07
C GLU A 453 13.82 1.63 -16.27
N ALA A 454 14.43 2.80 -16.41
CA ALA A 454 13.94 4.01 -15.75
C ALA A 454 12.54 4.41 -16.22
N LEU A 455 12.23 4.28 -17.50
CA LEU A 455 10.94 4.61 -18.10
C LEU A 455 9.83 3.59 -17.80
N LEU A 456 10.14 2.47 -17.15
CA LEU A 456 9.14 1.47 -16.76
C LEU A 456 8.26 1.88 -15.57
N LEU A 457 8.58 2.93 -14.85
CA LEU A 457 7.84 3.32 -13.64
C LEU A 457 6.31 3.38 -13.83
N PRO A 458 5.75 3.99 -14.90
CA PRO A 458 4.29 4.00 -15.10
C PRO A 458 3.68 2.60 -15.18
N GLU A 459 4.36 1.67 -15.85
CA GLU A 459 3.89 0.28 -15.96
C GLU A 459 3.97 -0.46 -14.63
N VAL A 460 5.03 -0.20 -13.85
CA VAL A 460 5.20 -0.78 -12.51
C VAL A 460 4.10 -0.30 -11.58
N LEU A 461 3.73 0.99 -11.63
CA LEU A 461 2.68 1.55 -10.80
C LEU A 461 1.31 0.98 -11.14
N GLU A 462 0.96 0.90 -12.43
CA GLU A 462 -0.30 0.30 -12.87
C GLU A 462 -0.39 -1.19 -12.50
N ASP A 463 0.70 -1.93 -12.68
CA ASP A 463 0.76 -3.36 -12.34
C ASP A 463 0.72 -3.59 -10.82
N ALA A 464 1.45 -2.80 -10.03
CA ALA A 464 1.41 -2.88 -8.57
C ALA A 464 0.00 -2.59 -8.03
N PHE A 465 -0.67 -1.57 -8.57
CA PHE A 465 -2.03 -1.23 -8.20
C PHE A 465 -3.03 -2.30 -8.63
N SER A 466 -3.07 -2.71 -9.89
CA SER A 466 -4.06 -3.64 -10.42
C SER A 466 -3.94 -5.06 -9.83
N SER A 467 -2.71 -5.51 -9.58
CA SER A 467 -2.46 -6.82 -8.95
C SER A 467 -2.43 -6.77 -7.42
N ARG A 468 -2.56 -5.58 -6.80
CA ARG A 468 -2.39 -5.37 -5.35
C ARG A 468 -1.02 -5.82 -4.82
N SER A 469 -0.03 -5.88 -5.69
CA SER A 469 1.32 -6.38 -5.39
C SER A 469 2.31 -5.22 -5.22
N LEU A 470 2.15 -4.46 -4.13
CA LEU A 470 2.92 -3.22 -3.90
C LEU A 470 4.44 -3.46 -3.78
N HIS A 471 4.86 -4.70 -3.43
CA HIS A 471 6.28 -5.08 -3.37
C HIS A 471 7.00 -4.96 -4.72
N LYS A 472 6.28 -4.88 -5.84
CA LYS A 472 6.85 -4.61 -7.16
C LYS A 472 7.56 -3.27 -7.23
N LEU A 473 7.15 -2.29 -6.42
CA LEU A 473 7.77 -0.97 -6.40
C LEU A 473 9.16 -0.97 -5.74
N PRO A 474 9.37 -1.50 -4.51
CA PRO A 474 10.72 -1.69 -3.97
C PRO A 474 11.59 -2.61 -4.82
N ASP A 475 11.04 -3.65 -5.45
CA ASP A 475 11.80 -4.53 -6.35
C ASP A 475 12.29 -3.77 -7.60
N TYR A 476 11.43 -2.94 -8.18
CA TYR A 476 11.80 -2.04 -9.27
C TYR A 476 12.94 -1.09 -8.87
N LEU A 477 12.83 -0.45 -7.71
CA LEU A 477 13.85 0.46 -7.20
C LEU A 477 15.21 -0.22 -6.97
N LYS A 478 15.21 -1.43 -6.42
CA LYS A 478 16.44 -2.23 -6.25
C LYS A 478 17.09 -2.53 -7.59
N THR A 479 16.31 -2.97 -8.57
CA THR A 479 16.79 -3.29 -9.91
C THR A 479 17.36 -2.07 -10.63
N LEU A 480 16.61 -0.96 -10.66
CA LEU A 480 17.03 0.28 -11.31
C LEU A 480 18.32 0.84 -10.69
N SER A 481 18.41 0.83 -9.35
CA SER A 481 19.60 1.30 -8.63
C SER A 481 20.83 0.44 -8.95
N ALA A 482 20.67 -0.88 -9.00
CA ALA A 482 21.75 -1.80 -9.36
C ALA A 482 22.22 -1.59 -10.80
N SER A 483 21.29 -1.44 -11.75
CA SER A 483 21.59 -1.15 -13.16
C SER A 483 22.34 0.19 -13.31
N PHE A 484 21.90 1.23 -12.59
CA PHE A 484 22.58 2.53 -12.57
C PHE A 484 24.00 2.43 -12.01
N HIS A 485 24.21 1.78 -10.87
CA HIS A 485 25.54 1.66 -10.27
C HIS A 485 26.49 0.88 -11.17
N LYS A 486 26.01 -0.20 -11.79
CA LYS A 486 26.79 -0.96 -12.77
C LYS A 486 27.20 -0.08 -13.94
N PHE A 487 26.23 0.60 -14.56
CA PHE A 487 26.47 1.47 -15.71
C PHE A 487 27.49 2.58 -15.40
N TYR A 488 27.31 3.25 -14.24
CA TYR A 488 28.21 4.33 -13.81
C TYR A 488 29.65 3.87 -13.55
N ASN A 489 29.82 2.66 -13.01
CA ASN A 489 31.15 2.10 -12.76
C ASN A 489 31.88 1.71 -14.04
N GLU A 490 31.16 1.39 -15.12
CA GLU A 490 31.73 0.97 -16.40
C GLU A 490 31.94 2.14 -17.37
N ASN A 491 31.37 3.33 -17.09
CA ASN A 491 31.39 4.46 -18.03
C ASN A 491 31.91 5.75 -17.38
N ARG A 492 32.80 6.44 -18.11
CA ARG A 492 33.17 7.81 -17.74
C ARG A 492 32.06 8.76 -18.20
N VAL A 493 31.58 9.62 -17.30
CA VAL A 493 30.50 10.58 -17.58
C VAL A 493 31.03 12.01 -17.68
N VAL A 494 31.56 12.54 -16.58
CA VAL A 494 32.05 13.93 -16.55
C VAL A 494 33.26 14.09 -17.43
N GLY A 495 33.17 15.03 -18.38
CA GLY A 495 34.22 15.29 -19.39
C GLY A 495 34.25 14.28 -20.54
N ALA A 496 33.26 13.43 -20.72
CA ALA A 496 33.08 12.59 -21.89
C ALA A 496 32.43 13.38 -23.04
N SER A 497 32.61 12.91 -24.29
CA SER A 497 31.99 13.55 -25.46
C SER A 497 30.47 13.54 -25.45
N ASN A 498 29.87 12.56 -24.79
CA ASN A 498 28.41 12.37 -24.60
C ASN A 498 27.96 12.68 -23.17
N GLU A 499 28.63 13.62 -22.51
CA GLU A 499 28.31 14.00 -21.10
C GLU A 499 26.86 14.45 -20.94
N ASN A 500 26.33 15.27 -21.87
CA ASN A 500 24.96 15.78 -21.76
C ASN A 500 23.91 14.67 -21.90
N GLU A 501 24.15 13.73 -22.80
CA GLU A 501 23.30 12.57 -23.03
C GLU A 501 23.26 11.67 -21.77
N TYR A 502 24.43 11.37 -21.20
CA TYR A 502 24.47 10.60 -19.95
C TYR A 502 23.83 11.33 -18.76
N LEU A 503 24.02 12.63 -18.65
CA LEU A 503 23.38 13.43 -17.61
C LEU A 503 21.85 13.46 -17.76
N LYS A 504 21.33 13.57 -19.01
CA LYS A 504 19.89 13.46 -19.26
C LYS A 504 19.36 12.06 -18.90
N LEU A 505 20.05 10.99 -19.29
CA LEU A 505 19.73 9.62 -18.90
C LEU A 505 19.63 9.49 -17.36
N PHE A 506 20.63 10.01 -16.65
CA PHE A 506 20.67 9.98 -15.18
C PHE A 506 19.59 10.83 -14.54
N SER A 507 19.16 11.92 -15.18
CA SER A 507 18.00 12.70 -14.73
C SER A 507 16.73 11.86 -14.72
N VAL A 508 16.53 11.01 -15.75
CA VAL A 508 15.37 10.12 -15.81
C VAL A 508 15.45 9.04 -14.73
N VAL A 509 16.63 8.47 -14.49
CA VAL A 509 16.86 7.50 -13.42
C VAL A 509 16.55 8.12 -12.05
N ALA A 510 17.10 9.31 -11.77
CA ALA A 510 16.85 10.02 -10.50
C ALA A 510 15.39 10.38 -10.32
N LEU A 511 14.71 10.82 -11.39
CA LEU A 511 13.29 11.12 -11.37
C LEU A 511 12.45 9.89 -10.99
N SER A 512 12.74 8.75 -11.63
CA SER A 512 12.02 7.51 -11.37
C SER A 512 12.23 7.02 -9.93
N ILE A 513 13.45 7.11 -9.40
CA ILE A 513 13.75 6.79 -8.00
C ILE A 513 12.99 7.75 -7.07
N LYS A 514 13.05 9.06 -7.33
CA LYS A 514 12.38 10.09 -6.52
C LYS A 514 10.87 9.88 -6.46
N VAL A 515 10.21 9.70 -7.61
CA VAL A 515 8.76 9.49 -7.68
C VAL A 515 8.36 8.20 -6.97
N ALA A 516 9.05 7.10 -7.23
CA ALA A 516 8.76 5.82 -6.61
C ALA A 516 8.93 5.87 -5.08
N LEU A 517 10.00 6.46 -4.56
CA LEU A 517 10.20 6.65 -3.12
C LEU A 517 9.11 7.53 -2.51
N ASN A 518 8.74 8.65 -3.17
CA ASN A 518 7.67 9.53 -2.69
C ASN A 518 6.32 8.80 -2.57
N LEU A 519 6.01 7.91 -3.51
CA LEU A 519 4.79 7.08 -3.45
C LEU A 519 4.84 6.05 -2.32
N MET A 520 6.01 5.66 -1.88
CA MET A 520 6.21 4.88 -0.67
C MET A 520 6.21 5.74 0.60
N GLY A 521 6.06 7.07 0.49
CA GLY A 521 6.15 8.02 1.60
C GLY A 521 7.59 8.22 2.11
N ILE A 522 8.58 7.97 1.26
CA ILE A 522 10.00 8.11 1.56
C ILE A 522 10.56 9.27 0.75
N LYS A 523 11.31 10.16 1.39
CA LYS A 523 11.97 11.27 0.71
C LYS A 523 13.30 10.81 0.13
N ALA A 524 13.47 10.98 -1.20
CA ALA A 524 14.74 10.71 -1.85
C ALA A 524 15.85 11.66 -1.32
N LYS A 525 17.00 11.10 -0.96
CA LYS A 525 18.13 11.86 -0.42
C LYS A 525 18.97 12.45 -1.54
N GLU A 526 19.22 13.74 -1.49
CA GLU A 526 20.09 14.43 -2.44
C GLU A 526 21.56 14.28 -2.08
N LYS A 527 21.86 14.08 -0.80
CA LYS A 527 23.20 13.82 -0.25
C LYS A 527 23.11 12.71 0.78
N MET A 528 24.15 11.89 0.84
CA MET A 528 24.34 10.93 1.93
C MET A 528 25.34 11.53 2.92
N GLU A 529 24.96 11.55 4.20
CA GLU A 529 25.90 11.86 5.28
C GLU A 529 26.79 10.63 5.49
N HIS A 530 28.07 10.83 5.60
CA HIS A 530 29.08 9.80 5.87
C HIS A 530 29.26 9.63 7.37
#